data_96217b91715caab6390d53cabed03cf3
#
_entry.id   96217b91715caab6390d53cabed03cf3
#
_cell.length_a   1.000
_cell.length_b   1.000
_cell.length_c   1.000
_cell.angle_alpha   90.00
_cell.angle_beta   90.00
_cell.angle_gamma   90.00
#
_symmetry.space_group_name_H-M   'P 1'
#
loop_
_entity.id
_entity.type
_entity.pdbx_description
1 polymer ?
#
loop_
_entity_poly.entity_id
_entity_poly.type
_entity_poly.pdbx_seq_one_letter_code
_entity_poly.pdbx_strand_id
1 'polypeptide(L)'
;MREVETVQPLAPPTEIQPEALVYPAYPTEPRHEDMEQDVRAEKSLEAWGFVRKVLDDLTAQITADARDERELLEGLRLLNRVSALCTELTVDTDPDHPHFVAMCTPFRFVGGPNPHGAYWLAMIAGDRTYRLTGTRGSSTYLGLQVLAGTGMTPRRMSNYLGDRDLVLDATGGFDVVFAATRPDDAELAGAQWVQIPDDASSIVIRDYVADPDTQVPATLHIARLGEPTPPPVLTDELLADQLTAMGWTMVKLTTLHRTVRPDLLETPNVLITSGSESLGGENTTPDNLYMLGLFDLQPDQTLQLQFRPPETRYWSVTVENIWHECLEPLMRHSSVTNRGIEPEADGTVRLAIGAHDDGHGHWLDTGGRTRGFVTVRWLDNPQAPEVDVRVLDGKAI
;
A
#
# COMPACT_ATOMS: atom_id res chain seq x y z
N MET A 1 -34.82 26.50 7.73
CA MET A 1 -34.51 25.38 8.63
C MET A 1 -35.26 24.18 8.07
N ARG A 2 -34.58 23.24 7.44
CA ARG A 2 -35.15 21.94 7.04
C ARG A 2 -34.82 20.98 8.15
N GLU A 3 -35.85 20.34 8.69
CA GLU A 3 -35.70 19.27 9.69
C GLU A 3 -34.86 18.12 9.11
N VAL A 4 -33.83 17.74 9.84
CA VAL A 4 -33.02 16.58 9.54
C VAL A 4 -33.79 15.39 10.10
N GLU A 5 -34.36 14.57 9.23
CA GLU A 5 -34.93 13.27 9.63
C GLU A 5 -33.82 12.42 10.24
N THR A 6 -33.97 12.10 11.49
CA THR A 6 -33.12 11.15 12.21
C THR A 6 -33.39 9.75 11.67
N VAL A 7 -32.44 9.21 10.90
CA VAL A 7 -32.45 7.81 10.49
C VAL A 7 -32.28 6.96 11.75
N GLN A 8 -33.28 6.15 12.07
CA GLN A 8 -33.18 5.18 13.16
C GLN A 8 -32.07 4.16 12.83
N PRO A 9 -31.20 3.82 13.79
CA PRO A 9 -30.22 2.76 13.58
C PRO A 9 -30.95 1.43 13.32
N LEU A 10 -30.53 0.73 12.27
CA LEU A 10 -30.96 -0.64 12.01
C LEU A 10 -30.65 -1.51 13.23
N ALA A 11 -31.64 -2.26 13.69
CA ALA A 11 -31.43 -3.24 14.76
C ALA A 11 -30.31 -4.21 14.34
N PRO A 12 -29.41 -4.60 15.27
CA PRO A 12 -28.39 -5.60 14.97
C PRO A 12 -29.06 -6.87 14.46
N PRO A 13 -28.45 -7.56 13.47
CA PRO A 13 -29.00 -8.83 13.00
C PRO A 13 -29.08 -9.79 14.18
N THR A 14 -30.26 -10.33 14.41
CA THR A 14 -30.49 -11.46 15.34
C THR A 14 -29.51 -12.57 14.97
N GLU A 15 -28.88 -13.21 15.96
CA GLU A 15 -27.95 -14.34 15.81
C GLU A 15 -28.29 -15.20 14.59
N ILE A 16 -27.42 -15.15 13.56
CA ILE A 16 -27.54 -16.05 12.43
C ILE A 16 -27.11 -17.43 12.93
N GLN A 17 -28.06 -18.29 13.22
CA GLN A 17 -27.78 -19.69 13.52
C GLN A 17 -27.14 -20.31 12.27
N PRO A 18 -25.97 -20.96 12.35
CA PRO A 18 -25.30 -21.57 11.20
C PRO A 18 -26.19 -22.53 10.41
N GLU A 19 -27.19 -23.13 11.06
CA GLU A 19 -28.16 -24.03 10.44
C GLU A 19 -29.24 -23.31 9.60
N ALA A 20 -29.34 -21.98 9.70
CA ALA A 20 -30.32 -21.18 8.96
C ALA A 20 -29.83 -20.65 7.60
N LEU A 21 -28.58 -20.89 7.22
CA LEU A 21 -28.10 -20.66 5.85
C LEU A 21 -28.58 -21.79 4.93
N VAL A 22 -29.90 -21.90 4.79
CA VAL A 22 -30.48 -22.66 3.68
C VAL A 22 -30.25 -21.83 2.43
N TYR A 23 -29.13 -22.08 1.76
CA TYR A 23 -29.00 -21.65 0.38
C TYR A 23 -30.23 -22.19 -0.37
N PRO A 24 -30.99 -21.35 -1.09
CA PRO A 24 -32.06 -21.87 -1.93
C PRO A 24 -31.46 -22.98 -2.76
N ALA A 25 -32.02 -24.18 -2.64
CA ALA A 25 -31.59 -25.31 -3.44
C ALA A 25 -31.65 -24.83 -4.91
N TYR A 26 -30.49 -24.67 -5.55
CA TYR A 26 -30.50 -24.51 -6.99
C TYR A 26 -31.26 -25.70 -7.56
N PRO A 27 -32.25 -25.47 -8.44
CA PRO A 27 -32.96 -26.57 -9.06
C PRO A 27 -31.95 -27.54 -9.63
N THR A 28 -31.91 -28.73 -9.08
CA THR A 28 -31.10 -29.84 -9.58
C THR A 28 -31.78 -30.52 -10.75
N GLU A 29 -32.67 -29.83 -11.48
CA GLU A 29 -33.17 -30.36 -12.74
C GLU A 29 -31.98 -30.48 -13.71
N PRO A 30 -31.75 -31.67 -14.26
CA PRO A 30 -30.70 -31.85 -15.26
C PRO A 30 -30.98 -30.88 -16.41
N ARG A 31 -30.06 -29.96 -16.62
CA ARG A 31 -30.05 -29.13 -17.81
C ARG A 31 -29.95 -30.09 -18.99
N HIS A 32 -31.02 -30.16 -19.78
CA HIS A 32 -31.16 -30.78 -21.09
C HIS A 32 -30.09 -31.84 -21.42
N GLU A 33 -30.49 -33.10 -21.52
CA GLU A 33 -29.69 -34.29 -21.83
C GLU A 33 -28.93 -34.23 -23.16
N ASP A 34 -29.01 -33.14 -23.94
CA ASP A 34 -28.42 -32.99 -25.26
C ASP A 34 -27.25 -32.00 -25.35
N MET A 35 -26.71 -31.52 -24.23
CA MET A 35 -25.48 -30.76 -24.18
C MET A 35 -24.48 -31.38 -23.17
N GLU A 36 -23.81 -32.47 -23.55
CA GLU A 36 -22.48 -32.77 -23.06
C GLU A 36 -21.50 -31.70 -23.56
N GLN A 37 -21.71 -30.44 -23.19
CA GLN A 37 -20.62 -29.48 -23.16
C GLN A 37 -19.75 -29.89 -22.00
N ASP A 38 -18.63 -30.50 -22.33
CA ASP A 38 -17.54 -30.80 -21.43
C ASP A 38 -17.08 -29.47 -20.80
N VAL A 39 -17.70 -29.09 -19.68
CA VAL A 39 -17.36 -27.83 -18.97
C VAL A 39 -16.04 -28.08 -18.29
N ARG A 40 -14.96 -27.79 -19.00
CA ARG A 40 -13.58 -27.97 -18.53
C ARG A 40 -12.94 -26.61 -18.37
N ALA A 41 -12.65 -26.25 -17.12
CA ALA A 41 -11.79 -25.15 -16.75
C ALA A 41 -10.70 -25.71 -15.82
N GLU A 42 -9.95 -26.69 -16.33
CA GLU A 42 -9.01 -27.47 -15.52
C GLU A 42 -7.88 -26.62 -14.94
N LYS A 43 -7.32 -25.70 -15.75
CA LYS A 43 -6.24 -24.80 -15.33
C LYS A 43 -6.72 -23.81 -14.28
N SER A 44 -7.88 -23.21 -14.47
CA SER A 44 -8.48 -22.28 -13.50
C SER A 44 -8.83 -22.97 -12.18
N LEU A 45 -9.32 -24.22 -12.24
CA LEU A 45 -9.61 -25.00 -11.02
C LEU A 45 -8.34 -25.38 -10.26
N GLU A 46 -7.25 -25.72 -10.96
CA GLU A 46 -5.94 -25.94 -10.36
C GLU A 46 -5.40 -24.66 -9.72
N ALA A 47 -5.42 -23.53 -10.44
CA ALA A 47 -4.99 -22.24 -9.94
C ALA A 47 -5.84 -21.76 -8.74
N TRP A 48 -7.15 -22.02 -8.76
CA TRP A 48 -8.02 -21.77 -7.60
C TRP A 48 -7.67 -22.67 -6.42
N GLY A 49 -7.28 -23.92 -6.67
CA GLY A 49 -6.72 -24.82 -5.67
C GLY A 49 -5.46 -24.26 -5.02
N PHE A 50 -4.57 -23.65 -5.81
CA PHE A 50 -3.39 -22.95 -5.33
C PHE A 50 -3.75 -21.74 -4.44
N VAL A 51 -4.70 -20.88 -4.86
CA VAL A 51 -5.15 -19.73 -4.05
C VAL A 51 -5.69 -20.18 -2.69
N ARG A 52 -6.53 -21.25 -2.67
CA ARG A 52 -7.02 -21.81 -1.40
C ARG A 52 -5.88 -22.30 -0.50
N LYS A 53 -4.90 -23.00 -1.09
CA LYS A 53 -3.74 -23.44 -0.32
C LYS A 53 -2.94 -22.26 0.24
N VAL A 54 -2.75 -21.19 -0.53
CA VAL A 54 -2.09 -19.96 -0.07
C VAL A 54 -2.85 -19.35 1.11
N LEU A 55 -4.18 -19.29 1.07
CA LEU A 55 -5.00 -18.80 2.19
C LEU A 55 -4.81 -19.64 3.46
N ASP A 56 -4.80 -20.96 3.32
CA ASP A 56 -4.60 -21.88 4.45
C ASP A 56 -3.18 -21.73 5.03
N ASP A 57 -2.15 -21.68 4.19
CA ASP A 57 -0.76 -21.53 4.61
C ASP A 57 -0.53 -20.17 5.31
N LEU A 58 -1.06 -19.09 4.76
CA LEU A 58 -0.97 -17.75 5.37
C LEU A 58 -1.74 -17.66 6.68
N THR A 59 -2.90 -18.30 6.77
CA THR A 59 -3.66 -18.39 8.03
C THR A 59 -2.86 -19.12 9.12
N ALA A 60 -2.23 -20.23 8.77
CA ALA A 60 -1.36 -20.96 9.68
C ALA A 60 -0.14 -20.13 10.12
N GLN A 61 0.47 -19.39 9.18
CA GLN A 61 1.60 -18.52 9.48
C GLN A 61 1.20 -17.37 10.39
N ILE A 62 0.10 -16.68 10.11
CA ILE A 62 -0.45 -15.60 10.95
C ILE A 62 -0.70 -16.13 12.37
N THR A 63 -1.30 -17.32 12.48
CA THR A 63 -1.55 -17.94 13.78
C THR A 63 -0.28 -18.24 14.56
N ALA A 64 0.80 -18.64 13.85
CA ALA A 64 2.10 -18.93 14.48
C ALA A 64 2.85 -17.67 14.89
N ASP A 65 2.66 -16.54 14.20
CA ASP A 65 3.39 -15.29 14.42
C ASP A 65 2.72 -14.37 15.44
N ALA A 66 1.40 -14.50 15.61
CA ALA A 66 0.65 -13.70 16.55
C ALA A 66 0.99 -14.08 18.00
N ARG A 67 1.29 -13.08 18.85
CA ARG A 67 1.58 -13.28 20.29
C ARG A 67 0.31 -13.32 21.14
N ASP A 68 -0.75 -12.69 20.66
CA ASP A 68 -2.01 -12.57 21.38
C ASP A 68 -3.23 -12.59 20.43
N GLU A 69 -4.43 -12.58 21.01
CA GLU A 69 -5.68 -12.59 20.25
C GLU A 69 -5.80 -11.36 19.32
N ARG A 70 -5.37 -10.18 19.75
CA ARG A 70 -5.45 -8.96 18.94
C ARG A 70 -4.59 -9.08 17.69
N GLU A 71 -3.34 -9.50 17.83
CA GLU A 71 -2.44 -9.70 16.69
C GLU A 71 -3.01 -10.75 15.72
N LEU A 72 -3.60 -11.84 16.24
CA LEU A 72 -4.25 -12.84 15.40
C LEU A 72 -5.42 -12.25 14.61
N LEU A 73 -6.32 -11.53 15.26
CA LEU A 73 -7.47 -10.89 14.61
C LEU A 73 -7.03 -9.85 13.56
N GLU A 74 -6.00 -9.07 13.85
CA GLU A 74 -5.43 -8.12 12.91
C GLU A 74 -4.78 -8.81 11.70
N GLY A 75 -4.06 -9.91 11.91
CA GLY A 75 -3.48 -10.71 10.84
C GLY A 75 -4.54 -11.32 9.91
N LEU A 76 -5.62 -11.86 10.49
CA LEU A 76 -6.74 -12.37 9.69
C LEU A 76 -7.46 -11.24 8.93
N ARG A 77 -7.61 -10.07 9.55
CA ARG A 77 -8.14 -8.88 8.87
C ARG A 77 -7.24 -8.42 7.73
N LEU A 78 -5.91 -8.40 7.96
CA LEU A 78 -4.93 -8.13 6.90
C LEU A 78 -5.09 -9.08 5.73
N LEU A 79 -5.17 -10.39 5.99
CA LEU A 79 -5.30 -11.40 4.92
C LEU A 79 -6.53 -11.14 4.05
N ASN A 80 -7.68 -10.75 4.66
CA ASN A 80 -8.87 -10.38 3.91
C ASN A 80 -8.68 -9.09 3.08
N ARG A 81 -8.02 -8.07 3.63
CA ARG A 81 -7.71 -6.82 2.93
C ARG A 81 -6.76 -7.03 1.77
N VAL A 82 -5.75 -7.88 1.99
CA VAL A 82 -4.79 -8.28 0.95
C VAL A 82 -5.48 -9.08 -0.14
N SER A 83 -6.36 -10.02 0.19
CA SER A 83 -7.11 -10.79 -0.80
C SER A 83 -7.95 -9.89 -1.72
N ALA A 84 -8.67 -8.91 -1.15
CA ALA A 84 -9.44 -7.94 -1.92
C ALA A 84 -8.52 -7.10 -2.84
N LEU A 85 -7.41 -6.57 -2.30
CA LEU A 85 -6.46 -5.81 -3.10
C LEU A 85 -5.85 -6.63 -4.23
N CYS A 86 -5.50 -7.90 -3.95
CA CYS A 86 -4.91 -8.78 -4.97
C CYS A 86 -5.91 -9.09 -6.09
N THR A 87 -7.21 -9.23 -5.80
CA THR A 87 -8.24 -9.34 -6.84
C THR A 87 -8.25 -8.10 -7.73
N GLU A 88 -8.31 -6.91 -7.13
CA GLU A 88 -8.25 -5.64 -7.86
C GLU A 88 -6.97 -5.49 -8.72
N LEU A 89 -5.83 -6.04 -8.27
CA LEU A 89 -4.53 -5.88 -8.95
C LEU A 89 -4.22 -6.96 -9.99
N THR A 90 -4.90 -8.11 -9.97
CA THR A 90 -4.54 -9.26 -10.83
C THR A 90 -5.70 -9.80 -11.64
N VAL A 91 -6.91 -9.82 -11.09
CA VAL A 91 -8.09 -10.36 -11.77
C VAL A 91 -8.84 -9.27 -12.52
N ASP A 92 -8.97 -8.10 -11.90
CA ASP A 92 -9.77 -6.98 -12.44
C ASP A 92 -8.93 -6.00 -13.26
N THR A 93 -7.74 -6.40 -13.72
CA THR A 93 -6.83 -5.55 -14.51
C THR A 93 -6.57 -6.13 -15.89
N ASP A 94 -6.40 -5.23 -16.86
CA ASP A 94 -6.01 -5.54 -18.23
C ASP A 94 -4.99 -4.48 -18.72
N PRO A 95 -3.76 -4.87 -19.09
CA PRO A 95 -2.78 -3.93 -19.63
C PRO A 95 -3.21 -3.24 -20.93
N ASP A 96 -4.15 -3.78 -21.67
CA ASP A 96 -4.70 -3.12 -22.87
C ASP A 96 -5.79 -2.08 -22.53
N HIS A 97 -6.35 -2.14 -21.32
CA HIS A 97 -7.31 -1.19 -20.76
C HIS A 97 -6.85 -0.68 -19.39
N PRO A 98 -5.69 -0.02 -19.31
CA PRO A 98 -5.08 0.33 -18.04
C PRO A 98 -5.94 1.29 -17.24
N HIS A 99 -5.99 1.08 -15.94
CA HIS A 99 -6.61 1.98 -14.98
C HIS A 99 -5.84 1.97 -13.66
N PHE A 100 -6.05 3.00 -12.85
CA PHE A 100 -5.40 3.09 -11.55
C PHE A 100 -6.24 2.42 -10.46
N VAL A 101 -5.65 1.46 -9.77
CA VAL A 101 -6.16 0.86 -8.54
C VAL A 101 -5.57 1.60 -7.35
N ALA A 102 -6.41 2.01 -6.40
CA ALA A 102 -5.97 2.60 -5.14
C ALA A 102 -5.43 1.51 -4.22
N MET A 103 -4.12 1.52 -3.94
CA MET A 103 -3.51 0.57 -3.00
C MET A 103 -3.94 0.84 -1.56
N CYS A 104 -4.13 2.11 -1.21
CA CYS A 104 -4.61 2.55 0.09
C CYS A 104 -6.01 3.13 -0.02
N THR A 105 -6.86 2.80 0.93
CA THR A 105 -8.20 3.37 1.11
C THR A 105 -8.34 3.84 2.55
N PRO A 106 -9.40 4.58 2.92
CA PRO A 106 -9.62 5.01 4.31
C PRO A 106 -9.54 3.91 5.37
N PHE A 107 -9.75 2.66 4.97
CA PHE A 107 -9.76 1.49 5.87
C PHE A 107 -8.71 0.42 5.52
N ARG A 108 -7.94 0.59 4.43
CA ARG A 108 -6.93 -0.35 3.96
C ARG A 108 -5.60 0.37 3.77
N PHE A 109 -4.69 0.21 4.72
CA PHE A 109 -3.33 0.75 4.68
C PHE A 109 -2.32 -0.39 4.85
N VAL A 110 -2.20 -1.24 3.82
CA VAL A 110 -1.39 -2.46 3.82
C VAL A 110 0.01 -2.18 3.29
N GLY A 111 1.02 -2.77 3.93
CA GLY A 111 2.40 -2.72 3.45
C GLY A 111 3.20 -1.52 3.92
N GLY A 112 2.86 -0.96 5.08
CA GLY A 112 3.58 0.17 5.67
C GLY A 112 3.57 1.43 4.81
N PRO A 113 2.44 1.82 4.19
CA PRO A 113 2.41 3.02 3.38
C PRO A 113 2.51 4.27 4.25
N ASN A 114 2.74 5.40 3.61
CA ASN A 114 2.59 6.69 4.27
C ASN A 114 1.10 7.05 4.35
N PRO A 115 0.49 7.18 5.54
CA PRO A 115 -0.93 7.51 5.64
C PRO A 115 -1.29 8.92 5.16
N HIS A 116 -0.28 9.79 5.00
CA HIS A 116 -0.40 11.11 4.40
C HIS A 116 -0.17 11.09 2.88
N GLY A 117 -0.29 9.93 2.23
CA GLY A 117 -0.09 9.76 0.80
C GLY A 117 -1.17 8.93 0.14
N ALA A 118 -1.46 9.26 -1.11
CA ALA A 118 -2.20 8.42 -2.01
C ALA A 118 -1.25 7.51 -2.80
N TYR A 119 -1.64 6.26 -2.99
CA TYR A 119 -0.86 5.26 -3.72
C TYR A 119 -1.73 4.64 -4.78
N TRP A 120 -1.30 4.78 -6.02
CA TRP A 120 -2.01 4.29 -7.19
C TRP A 120 -1.13 3.31 -7.96
N LEU A 121 -1.71 2.24 -8.44
CA LEU A 121 -1.01 1.27 -9.27
C LEU A 121 -1.82 0.98 -10.52
N ALA A 122 -1.19 1.06 -11.70
CA ALA A 122 -1.76 0.60 -12.97
C ALA A 122 -0.93 -0.55 -13.51
N MET A 123 -1.58 -1.64 -13.91
CA MET A 123 -0.92 -2.75 -14.57
C MET A 123 -0.66 -2.38 -16.04
N ILE A 124 0.56 -2.68 -16.50
CA ILE A 124 1.02 -2.42 -17.85
C ILE A 124 1.77 -3.63 -18.42
N ALA A 125 2.06 -3.61 -19.71
CA ALA A 125 2.92 -4.58 -20.38
C ALA A 125 4.04 -3.85 -21.15
N GLY A 126 5.25 -4.38 -21.11
CA GLY A 126 6.43 -3.71 -21.66
C GLY A 126 6.45 -3.56 -23.18
N ASP A 127 5.67 -4.36 -23.89
CA ASP A 127 5.50 -4.32 -25.34
C ASP A 127 4.39 -3.36 -25.81
N ARG A 128 3.81 -2.57 -24.89
CA ARG A 128 2.77 -1.56 -25.15
C ARG A 128 3.32 -0.16 -24.92
N THR A 129 2.62 0.82 -25.46
CA THR A 129 2.87 2.25 -25.21
C THR A 129 1.70 2.84 -24.43
N TYR A 130 2.03 3.59 -23.37
CA TYR A 130 1.03 4.22 -22.50
C TYR A 130 1.26 5.71 -22.41
N ARG A 131 0.18 6.46 -22.25
CA ARG A 131 0.20 7.90 -21.99
C ARG A 131 -0.47 8.18 -20.66
N LEU A 132 0.24 8.85 -19.78
CA LEU A 132 -0.22 9.32 -18.49
C LEU A 132 -0.31 10.83 -18.54
N THR A 133 -1.52 11.35 -18.33
CA THR A 133 -1.79 12.78 -18.23
C THR A 133 -2.39 13.12 -16.88
N GLY A 134 -2.22 14.37 -16.48
CA GLY A 134 -2.80 14.84 -15.23
C GLY A 134 -2.40 16.24 -14.88
N THR A 135 -2.74 16.65 -13.66
CA THR A 135 -2.28 17.89 -13.04
C THR A 135 -1.45 17.56 -11.81
N ARG A 136 -0.35 18.28 -11.61
CA ARG A 136 0.55 18.08 -10.48
C ARG A 136 -0.13 18.35 -9.13
N GLY A 137 -1.12 19.24 -9.11
CA GLY A 137 -1.68 19.75 -7.88
C GLY A 137 -0.66 20.51 -7.04
N SER A 138 -0.91 20.62 -5.75
CA SER A 138 -0.03 21.28 -4.78
C SER A 138 0.47 20.36 -3.67
N SER A 139 0.35 19.04 -3.85
CA SER A 139 0.89 18.05 -2.91
C SER A 139 2.40 18.23 -2.73
N THR A 140 2.91 17.81 -1.58
CA THR A 140 4.33 18.02 -1.24
C THR A 140 5.26 17.22 -2.15
N TYR A 141 4.85 16.05 -2.62
CA TYR A 141 5.66 15.17 -3.43
C TYR A 141 4.81 14.33 -4.36
N LEU A 142 5.30 14.11 -5.59
CA LEU A 142 4.74 13.18 -6.56
C LEU A 142 5.87 12.36 -7.18
N GLY A 143 5.81 11.05 -7.02
CA GLY A 143 6.77 10.11 -7.61
C GLY A 143 6.09 9.10 -8.51
N LEU A 144 6.62 8.92 -9.71
CA LEU A 144 6.17 7.96 -10.72
C LEU A 144 7.24 6.87 -10.86
N GLN A 145 6.88 5.64 -10.59
CA GLN A 145 7.80 4.52 -10.56
C GLN A 145 7.34 3.44 -11.54
N VAL A 146 8.22 2.99 -12.41
CA VAL A 146 7.97 1.83 -13.27
C VAL A 146 8.56 0.60 -12.61
N LEU A 147 7.73 -0.41 -12.41
CA LEU A 147 8.15 -1.71 -11.93
C LEU A 147 8.20 -2.71 -13.07
N ALA A 148 9.17 -3.59 -13.01
CA ALA A 148 9.37 -4.68 -13.94
C ALA A 148 9.46 -6.02 -13.20
N GLY A 149 9.26 -7.12 -13.93
CA GLY A 149 9.17 -8.47 -13.41
C GLY A 149 7.74 -8.93 -13.23
N THR A 150 7.43 -10.11 -13.76
CA THR A 150 6.11 -10.75 -13.72
C THR A 150 6.21 -12.19 -13.23
N GLY A 151 5.14 -12.74 -12.69
CA GLY A 151 5.07 -14.11 -12.20
C GLY A 151 6.12 -14.37 -11.12
N MET A 152 6.99 -15.33 -11.33
CA MET A 152 8.08 -15.71 -10.42
C MET A 152 9.33 -14.80 -10.55
N THR A 153 9.39 -13.94 -11.57
CA THR A 153 10.50 -12.99 -11.72
C THR A 153 10.41 -11.96 -10.60
N PRO A 154 11.48 -11.75 -9.82
CA PRO A 154 11.47 -10.75 -8.76
C PRO A 154 11.13 -9.37 -9.31
N ARG A 155 10.20 -8.69 -8.65
CA ARG A 155 9.88 -7.29 -9.00
C ARG A 155 11.08 -6.41 -8.68
N ARG A 156 11.31 -5.45 -9.55
CA ARG A 156 12.35 -4.44 -9.40
C ARG A 156 11.87 -3.10 -9.93
N MET A 157 12.39 -2.03 -9.39
CA MET A 157 12.23 -0.72 -10.00
C MET A 157 13.10 -0.66 -11.26
N SER A 158 12.49 -0.39 -12.40
CA SER A 158 13.19 -0.26 -13.68
C SER A 158 13.42 1.19 -14.10
N ASN A 159 12.51 2.08 -13.72
CA ASN A 159 12.62 3.51 -13.96
C ASN A 159 11.88 4.31 -12.89
N TYR A 160 12.27 5.55 -12.73
CA TYR A 160 11.70 6.47 -11.78
C TYR A 160 11.70 7.90 -12.34
N LEU A 161 10.59 8.62 -12.10
CA LEU A 161 10.44 10.03 -12.44
C LEU A 161 9.90 10.76 -11.19
N GLY A 162 10.75 11.55 -10.55
CA GLY A 162 10.37 12.40 -9.43
C GLY A 162 9.69 13.69 -9.89
N ASP A 163 9.00 14.35 -9.00
CA ASP A 163 8.27 15.59 -9.30
C ASP A 163 9.19 16.76 -9.72
N ARG A 164 10.48 16.69 -9.39
CA ARG A 164 11.48 17.68 -9.83
C ARG A 164 11.89 17.52 -11.29
N ASP A 165 11.73 16.31 -11.82
CA ASP A 165 12.07 15.96 -13.19
C ASP A 165 10.85 15.93 -14.10
N LEU A 166 9.65 16.07 -13.51
CA LEU A 166 8.39 16.09 -14.25
C LEU A 166 8.22 17.42 -14.97
N VAL A 167 8.05 17.36 -16.28
CA VAL A 167 7.83 18.55 -17.12
C VAL A 167 6.39 19.00 -16.99
N LEU A 168 6.19 20.22 -16.50
CA LEU A 168 4.86 20.81 -16.32
C LEU A 168 4.62 21.92 -17.35
N ASP A 169 3.40 21.99 -17.81
CA ASP A 169 2.91 23.14 -18.59
C ASP A 169 2.60 24.35 -17.68
N ALA A 170 2.17 25.46 -18.29
CA ALA A 170 1.85 26.70 -17.58
C ALA A 170 0.67 26.58 -16.60
N THR A 171 -0.13 25.53 -16.70
CA THR A 171 -1.29 25.24 -15.83
C THR A 171 -0.99 24.21 -14.75
N GLY A 172 0.22 23.67 -14.72
CA GLY A 172 0.61 22.57 -13.82
C GLY A 172 0.20 21.19 -14.35
N GLY A 173 -0.18 21.12 -15.61
CA GLY A 173 -0.44 19.88 -16.32
C GLY A 173 0.84 19.12 -16.68
N PHE A 174 0.78 17.81 -16.70
CA PHE A 174 1.86 16.95 -17.18
C PHE A 174 1.37 15.92 -18.18
N ASP A 175 2.29 15.49 -19.02
CA ASP A 175 2.04 14.54 -20.09
C ASP A 175 3.27 13.66 -20.27
N VAL A 176 3.14 12.36 -19.97
CA VAL A 176 4.25 11.40 -19.95
C VAL A 176 3.87 10.18 -20.79
N VAL A 177 4.75 9.81 -21.73
CA VAL A 177 4.64 8.60 -22.53
C VAL A 177 5.63 7.55 -22.05
N PHE A 178 5.13 6.37 -21.74
CA PHE A 178 5.91 5.19 -21.37
C PHE A 178 5.96 4.23 -22.56
N ALA A 179 7.17 3.94 -23.03
CA ALA A 179 7.38 3.05 -24.18
C ALA A 179 8.79 2.41 -24.12
N ALA A 180 8.95 1.20 -24.67
CA ALA A 180 10.23 0.52 -24.72
C ALA A 180 11.25 1.27 -25.60
N THR A 181 10.80 1.82 -26.71
CA THR A 181 11.57 2.68 -27.61
C THR A 181 10.95 4.07 -27.67
N ARG A 182 11.79 5.09 -27.84
CA ARG A 182 11.30 6.47 -27.94
C ARG A 182 10.41 6.60 -29.17
N PRO A 183 9.12 6.97 -29.01
CA PRO A 183 8.25 7.32 -30.14
C PRO A 183 8.78 8.52 -30.91
N ASP A 184 8.31 8.71 -32.14
CA ASP A 184 8.66 9.91 -32.90
C ASP A 184 8.02 11.18 -32.30
N ASP A 185 8.47 12.34 -32.75
CA ASP A 185 8.03 13.61 -32.17
C ASP A 185 6.55 13.92 -32.47
N ALA A 186 5.98 13.34 -33.52
CA ALA A 186 4.55 13.48 -33.83
C ALA A 186 3.69 12.64 -32.88
N GLU A 187 4.14 11.45 -32.54
CA GLU A 187 3.47 10.56 -31.57
C GLU A 187 3.61 11.08 -30.14
N LEU A 188 4.79 11.59 -29.78
CA LEU A 188 5.02 12.24 -28.49
C LEU A 188 4.15 13.47 -28.31
N ALA A 189 3.96 14.26 -29.37
CA ALA A 189 3.18 15.50 -29.35
C ALA A 189 3.60 16.46 -28.20
N GLY A 190 4.90 16.48 -27.85
CA GLY A 190 5.46 17.28 -26.78
C GLY A 190 5.47 16.61 -25.38
N ALA A 191 4.95 15.40 -25.24
CA ALA A 191 4.99 14.65 -23.99
C ALA A 191 6.43 14.26 -23.60
N GLN A 192 6.67 14.16 -22.30
CA GLN A 192 7.91 13.63 -21.76
C GLN A 192 7.94 12.10 -21.96
N TRP A 193 9.06 11.57 -22.48
CA TRP A 193 9.20 10.13 -22.66
C TRP A 193 9.95 9.48 -21.50
N VAL A 194 9.43 8.35 -21.03
CA VAL A 194 10.05 7.45 -20.03
C VAL A 194 10.19 6.07 -20.66
N GLN A 195 11.41 5.57 -20.71
CA GLN A 195 11.67 4.23 -21.21
C GLN A 195 11.18 3.17 -20.23
N ILE A 196 10.53 2.12 -20.75
CA ILE A 196 10.14 0.93 -19.98
C ILE A 196 10.82 -0.30 -20.59
N PRO A 197 11.21 -1.31 -19.77
CA PRO A 197 11.74 -2.58 -20.28
C PRO A 197 10.62 -3.49 -20.80
N ASP A 198 11.01 -4.51 -21.59
CA ASP A 198 10.06 -5.48 -22.17
C ASP A 198 9.26 -6.24 -21.11
N ASP A 199 9.79 -6.41 -19.89
CA ASP A 199 9.13 -7.05 -18.77
C ASP A 199 8.53 -6.04 -17.78
N ALA A 200 8.27 -4.79 -18.20
CA ALA A 200 7.53 -3.83 -17.38
C ALA A 200 6.15 -4.39 -17.01
N SER A 201 5.76 -4.22 -15.76
CA SER A 201 4.55 -4.83 -15.22
C SER A 201 3.58 -3.86 -14.57
N SER A 202 4.06 -2.74 -14.06
CA SER A 202 3.17 -1.74 -13.45
C SER A 202 3.80 -0.36 -13.36
N ILE A 203 2.94 0.66 -13.32
CA ILE A 203 3.29 2.02 -12.91
C ILE A 203 2.71 2.24 -11.51
N VAL A 204 3.57 2.65 -10.57
CA VAL A 204 3.17 3.02 -9.21
C VAL A 204 3.34 4.51 -9.04
N ILE A 205 2.31 5.17 -8.57
CA ILE A 205 2.33 6.60 -8.27
C ILE A 205 2.16 6.80 -6.76
N ARG A 206 3.01 7.66 -6.21
CA ARG A 206 2.97 8.08 -4.80
C ARG A 206 2.81 9.58 -4.75
N ASP A 207 1.77 10.05 -4.09
CA ASP A 207 1.42 11.46 -3.97
C ASP A 207 1.29 11.81 -2.48
N TYR A 208 2.24 12.57 -1.92
CA TYR A 208 2.25 12.90 -0.49
C TYR A 208 1.60 14.26 -0.25
N VAL A 209 0.55 14.24 0.53
CA VAL A 209 -0.19 15.41 0.99
C VAL A 209 0.14 15.64 2.47
N ALA A 210 1.10 16.52 2.74
CA ALA A 210 1.53 16.81 4.12
C ALA A 210 0.48 17.60 4.92
N ASP A 211 -0.32 18.38 4.22
CA ASP A 211 -1.39 19.21 4.78
C ASP A 211 -2.65 19.07 3.92
N PRO A 212 -3.59 18.20 4.31
CA PRO A 212 -4.80 17.95 3.53
C PRO A 212 -5.77 19.14 3.47
N ASP A 213 -5.65 20.12 4.38
CA ASP A 213 -6.53 21.29 4.42
C ASP A 213 -6.16 22.32 3.36
N THR A 214 -4.88 22.34 2.94
CA THR A 214 -4.38 23.38 2.02
C THR A 214 -3.83 22.82 0.71
N GLN A 215 -3.50 21.53 0.65
CA GLN A 215 -2.90 20.91 -0.52
C GLN A 215 -3.93 20.14 -1.36
N VAL A 216 -3.76 20.21 -2.67
CA VAL A 216 -4.59 19.51 -3.66
C VAL A 216 -3.77 18.35 -4.23
N PRO A 217 -4.26 17.10 -4.15
CA PRO A 217 -3.61 15.95 -4.77
C PRO A 217 -3.51 16.08 -6.29
N ALA A 218 -2.59 15.32 -6.88
CA ALA A 218 -2.48 15.19 -8.32
C ALA A 218 -3.74 14.52 -8.92
N THR A 219 -4.10 14.90 -10.15
CA THR A 219 -5.06 14.14 -10.96
C THR A 219 -4.31 13.25 -11.94
N LEU A 220 -4.84 12.06 -12.22
CA LEU A 220 -4.16 11.03 -12.98
C LEU A 220 -5.13 10.40 -13.99
N HIS A 221 -4.69 10.29 -15.23
CA HIS A 221 -5.38 9.55 -16.27
C HIS A 221 -4.36 8.76 -17.09
N ILE A 222 -4.54 7.45 -17.22
CA ILE A 222 -3.69 6.58 -18.02
C ILE A 222 -4.49 5.96 -19.16
N ALA A 223 -3.88 5.89 -20.35
CA ALA A 223 -4.44 5.22 -21.51
C ALA A 223 -3.33 4.49 -22.28
N ARG A 224 -3.66 3.34 -22.86
CA ARG A 224 -2.83 2.70 -23.87
C ARG A 224 -2.94 3.49 -25.18
N LEU A 225 -1.81 3.72 -25.85
CA LEU A 225 -1.77 4.31 -27.19
C LEU A 225 -1.84 3.21 -28.26
N GLY A 226 -2.30 3.57 -29.46
CA GLY A 226 -2.47 2.70 -30.61
C GLY A 226 -3.93 2.36 -30.87
N GLU A 227 -4.16 1.36 -31.72
CA GLU A 227 -5.52 0.94 -32.08
C GLU A 227 -6.27 0.39 -30.86
N PRO A 228 -7.55 0.76 -30.68
CA PRO A 228 -8.38 0.20 -29.62
C PRO A 228 -8.47 -1.33 -29.72
N THR A 229 -8.29 -2.00 -28.62
CA THR A 229 -8.49 -3.46 -28.52
C THR A 229 -9.86 -3.77 -27.89
N PRO A 230 -10.56 -4.82 -28.31
CA PRO A 230 -11.75 -5.26 -27.61
C PRO A 230 -11.35 -5.79 -26.21
N PRO A 231 -12.28 -5.78 -25.24
CA PRO A 231 -12.03 -6.45 -23.96
C PRO A 231 -11.59 -7.90 -24.16
N PRO A 232 -10.68 -8.42 -23.33
CA PRO A 232 -10.22 -9.80 -23.46
C PRO A 232 -11.38 -10.78 -23.24
N VAL A 233 -11.41 -11.83 -24.04
CA VAL A 233 -12.33 -12.94 -23.79
C VAL A 233 -11.77 -13.75 -22.62
N LEU A 234 -12.59 -13.97 -21.61
CA LEU A 234 -12.20 -14.79 -20.48
C LEU A 234 -11.98 -16.24 -20.94
N THR A 235 -10.75 -16.72 -20.83
CA THR A 235 -10.34 -18.10 -21.13
C THR A 235 -9.88 -18.81 -19.88
N ASP A 236 -9.79 -20.14 -19.94
CA ASP A 236 -9.26 -20.96 -18.85
C ASP A 236 -7.79 -20.59 -18.51
N GLU A 237 -6.98 -20.31 -19.52
CA GLU A 237 -5.61 -19.86 -19.38
C GLU A 237 -5.53 -18.50 -18.69
N LEU A 238 -6.28 -17.52 -19.20
CA LEU A 238 -6.25 -16.15 -18.66
C LEU A 238 -6.63 -16.13 -17.18
N LEU A 239 -7.72 -16.79 -16.80
CA LEU A 239 -8.14 -16.85 -15.40
C LEU A 239 -7.13 -17.60 -14.53
N ALA A 240 -6.54 -18.69 -15.04
CA ALA A 240 -5.51 -19.44 -14.32
C ALA A 240 -4.26 -18.58 -14.03
N ASP A 241 -3.80 -17.80 -15.01
CA ASP A 241 -2.68 -16.89 -14.86
C ASP A 241 -2.98 -15.79 -13.83
N GLN A 242 -4.19 -15.20 -13.91
CA GLN A 242 -4.65 -14.18 -12.98
C GLN A 242 -4.72 -14.70 -11.53
N LEU A 243 -5.30 -15.87 -11.32
CA LEU A 243 -5.38 -16.52 -10.01
C LEU A 243 -4.01 -16.90 -9.44
N THR A 244 -3.12 -17.36 -10.30
CA THR A 244 -1.73 -17.68 -9.91
C THR A 244 -0.99 -16.41 -9.48
N ALA A 245 -1.13 -15.32 -10.23
CA ALA A 245 -0.57 -14.02 -9.86
C ALA A 245 -1.17 -13.48 -8.55
N MET A 246 -2.48 -13.66 -8.35
CA MET A 246 -3.17 -13.34 -7.09
C MET A 246 -2.52 -14.05 -5.91
N GLY A 247 -2.35 -15.37 -5.98
CA GLY A 247 -1.77 -16.17 -4.91
C GLY A 247 -0.36 -15.69 -4.52
N TRP A 248 0.52 -15.47 -5.49
CA TRP A 248 1.87 -14.97 -5.23
C TRP A 248 1.88 -13.55 -4.66
N THR A 249 1.00 -12.68 -5.13
CA THR A 249 0.89 -11.31 -4.59
C THR A 249 0.38 -11.32 -3.15
N MET A 250 -0.55 -12.22 -2.82
CA MET A 250 -1.02 -12.42 -1.44
C MET A 250 0.12 -12.87 -0.52
N VAL A 251 0.93 -13.83 -0.92
CA VAL A 251 2.11 -14.25 -0.14
C VAL A 251 3.02 -13.05 0.12
N LYS A 252 3.37 -12.31 -0.92
CA LYS A 252 4.26 -11.16 -0.81
C LYS A 252 3.73 -10.11 0.16
N LEU A 253 2.48 -9.69 0.03
CA LEU A 253 1.91 -8.60 0.83
C LEU A 253 1.59 -9.01 2.27
N THR A 254 1.28 -10.28 2.52
CA THR A 254 0.97 -10.76 3.87
C THR A 254 2.22 -11.04 4.71
N THR A 255 3.36 -11.32 4.07
CA THR A 255 4.60 -11.71 4.78
C THR A 255 5.63 -10.59 4.94
N LEU A 256 5.27 -9.34 4.69
CA LEU A 256 6.18 -8.20 4.74
C LEU A 256 6.92 -8.07 6.07
N HIS A 257 6.26 -8.34 7.20
CA HIS A 257 6.86 -8.32 8.54
C HIS A 257 8.05 -9.27 8.72
N ARG A 258 8.14 -10.30 7.88
CA ARG A 258 9.24 -11.27 7.87
C ARG A 258 10.27 -11.02 6.77
N THR A 259 9.89 -10.33 5.71
CA THR A 259 10.68 -10.26 4.47
C THR A 259 11.35 -8.92 4.25
N VAL A 260 10.77 -7.82 4.72
CA VAL A 260 11.34 -6.48 4.45
C VAL A 260 12.56 -6.21 5.31
N ARG A 261 12.52 -6.48 6.61
CA ARG A 261 13.63 -6.29 7.55
C ARG A 261 13.49 -7.30 8.69
N PRO A 262 13.79 -8.59 8.44
CA PRO A 262 13.66 -9.64 9.47
C PRO A 262 14.50 -9.40 10.71
N ASP A 263 15.61 -8.70 10.58
CA ASP A 263 16.49 -8.31 11.69
C ASP A 263 15.84 -7.39 12.72
N LEU A 264 14.79 -6.64 12.36
CA LEU A 264 14.04 -5.82 13.32
C LEU A 264 13.29 -6.65 14.35
N LEU A 265 12.90 -7.88 14.02
CA LEU A 265 12.24 -8.78 14.97
C LEU A 265 13.18 -9.23 16.11
N GLU A 266 14.49 -9.17 15.89
CA GLU A 266 15.53 -9.56 16.84
C GLU A 266 16.06 -8.38 17.66
N THR A 267 15.85 -7.14 17.18
CA THR A 267 16.39 -5.91 17.79
C THR A 267 15.26 -4.88 18.05
N PRO A 268 14.37 -5.14 19.01
CA PRO A 268 13.28 -4.22 19.30
C PRO A 268 13.78 -2.90 19.91
N ASN A 269 12.97 -1.86 19.79
CA ASN A 269 13.18 -0.53 20.36
C ASN A 269 14.43 0.19 19.84
N VAL A 270 14.81 -0.10 18.60
CA VAL A 270 15.89 0.56 17.87
C VAL A 270 15.38 0.98 16.50
N LEU A 271 15.83 2.14 16.01
CA LEU A 271 15.58 2.56 14.62
C LEU A 271 16.81 2.27 13.76
N ILE A 272 16.60 1.60 12.64
CA ILE A 272 17.65 1.25 11.70
C ILE A 272 17.44 2.01 10.40
N THR A 273 18.44 2.77 9.96
CA THR A 273 18.43 3.47 8.68
C THR A 273 18.44 2.47 7.53
N SER A 274 17.55 2.68 6.58
CA SER A 274 17.35 1.82 5.42
C SER A 274 17.19 2.65 4.16
N GLY A 275 18.12 2.46 3.21
CA GLY A 275 17.98 3.03 1.88
C GLY A 275 16.97 2.25 1.03
N SER A 276 16.61 2.82 -0.11
CA SER A 276 15.70 2.19 -1.07
C SER A 276 16.14 0.78 -1.48
N GLU A 277 17.44 0.57 -1.70
CA GLU A 277 17.98 -0.74 -2.09
C GLU A 277 17.80 -1.82 -1.01
N SER A 278 17.98 -1.45 0.28
CA SER A 278 17.88 -2.40 1.39
C SER A 278 16.44 -2.79 1.72
N LEU A 279 15.46 -2.01 1.27
CA LEU A 279 14.02 -2.28 1.44
C LEU A 279 13.38 -2.91 0.20
N GLY A 280 14.18 -3.24 -0.81
CA GLY A 280 13.71 -3.58 -2.14
C GLY A 280 13.23 -2.32 -2.87
N GLY A 281 13.94 -1.90 -3.93
CA GLY A 281 13.65 -0.65 -4.65
C GLY A 281 12.21 -0.55 -5.16
N GLU A 282 11.54 -1.69 -5.35
CA GLU A 282 10.14 -1.74 -5.75
C GLU A 282 9.15 -1.30 -4.66
N ASN A 283 9.55 -1.36 -3.38
CA ASN A 283 8.68 -1.02 -2.25
C ASN A 283 8.83 0.43 -1.79
N THR A 284 9.86 1.12 -2.27
CA THR A 284 10.26 2.46 -1.81
C THR A 284 10.42 3.43 -2.96
N THR A 285 10.75 4.68 -2.67
CA THR A 285 11.14 5.67 -3.68
C THR A 285 12.58 6.13 -3.45
N PRO A 286 13.36 6.41 -4.51
CA PRO A 286 14.73 6.88 -4.37
C PRO A 286 14.86 8.18 -3.58
N ASP A 287 13.84 9.04 -3.61
CA ASP A 287 13.85 10.34 -2.94
C ASP A 287 13.64 10.25 -1.42
N ASN A 288 13.25 9.08 -0.91
CA ASN A 288 13.05 8.87 0.52
C ASN A 288 14.18 8.07 1.14
N LEU A 289 14.67 8.56 2.26
CA LEU A 289 15.43 7.77 3.21
C LEU A 289 14.49 7.32 4.32
N TYR A 290 14.64 6.07 4.74
CA TYR A 290 13.78 5.45 5.75
C TYR A 290 14.58 5.11 7.01
N MET A 291 13.90 5.20 8.16
CA MET A 291 14.32 4.51 9.36
C MET A 291 13.15 3.64 9.83
N LEU A 292 13.43 2.37 10.05
CA LEU A 292 12.44 1.40 10.52
C LEU A 292 12.85 0.86 11.88
N GLY A 293 11.87 0.63 12.74
CA GLY A 293 12.05 0.00 14.03
C GLY A 293 10.85 -0.84 14.42
N LEU A 294 11.09 -1.88 15.20
CA LEU A 294 10.06 -2.60 15.93
C LEU A 294 10.01 -2.02 17.35
N PHE A 295 8.84 -1.58 17.81
CA PHE A 295 8.62 -1.36 19.23
C PHE A 295 8.10 -2.63 19.89
N ASP A 296 8.62 -2.95 21.06
CA ASP A 296 8.18 -4.04 21.94
C ASP A 296 8.25 -3.50 23.38
N LEU A 297 7.08 -3.16 23.93
CA LEU A 297 6.93 -2.37 25.14
C LEU A 297 6.11 -3.12 26.18
N GLN A 298 6.32 -2.81 27.45
CA GLN A 298 5.32 -3.16 28.46
C GLN A 298 4.11 -2.20 28.34
N PRO A 299 2.94 -2.57 28.87
CA PRO A 299 1.72 -1.77 28.72
C PRO A 299 1.81 -0.31 29.20
N ASP A 300 2.69 -0.04 30.15
CA ASP A 300 2.94 1.27 30.77
C ASP A 300 4.22 1.95 30.25
N GLN A 301 4.88 1.39 29.24
CA GLN A 301 6.07 1.97 28.64
C GLN A 301 5.75 2.78 27.39
N THR A 302 6.62 3.74 27.11
CA THR A 302 6.61 4.62 25.94
C THR A 302 7.94 4.55 25.23
N LEU A 303 7.91 4.41 23.90
CA LEU A 303 9.09 4.61 23.05
C LEU A 303 9.19 6.09 22.70
N GLN A 304 10.20 6.78 23.23
CA GLN A 304 10.48 8.16 22.87
C GLN A 304 11.46 8.20 21.70
N LEU A 305 11.15 9.00 20.69
CA LEU A 305 12.05 9.37 19.62
C LEU A 305 12.39 10.85 19.78
N GLN A 306 13.70 11.16 19.82
CA GLN A 306 14.18 12.53 19.90
C GLN A 306 15.15 12.82 18.76
N PHE A 307 14.89 13.88 17.98
CA PHE A 307 15.74 14.26 16.86
C PHE A 307 15.62 15.76 16.56
N ARG A 308 16.60 16.28 15.83
CA ARG A 308 16.49 17.58 15.17
C ARG A 308 16.13 17.33 13.73
N PRO A 309 14.92 17.79 13.27
CA PRO A 309 14.52 17.56 11.90
C PRO A 309 15.52 18.22 10.93
N PRO A 310 15.89 17.49 9.86
CA PRO A 310 16.72 18.08 8.83
C PRO A 310 15.93 19.13 8.05
N GLU A 311 16.61 20.00 7.35
CA GLU A 311 15.99 20.90 6.39
C GLU A 311 15.49 20.08 5.19
N THR A 312 14.21 19.73 5.20
CA THR A 312 13.53 18.98 4.15
C THR A 312 12.11 19.49 3.96
N ARG A 313 11.57 19.34 2.77
CA ARG A 313 10.19 19.71 2.49
C ARG A 313 9.17 18.76 3.14
N TYR A 314 9.58 17.52 3.50
CA TYR A 314 8.71 16.54 4.13
C TYR A 314 9.48 15.54 4.99
N TRP A 315 8.97 15.28 6.16
CA TRP A 315 9.24 14.06 6.93
C TRP A 315 7.95 13.56 7.59
N SER A 316 7.90 12.29 7.89
CA SER A 316 6.79 11.69 8.64
C SER A 316 7.25 10.57 9.55
N VAL A 317 6.48 10.35 10.62
CA VAL A 317 6.59 9.18 11.49
C VAL A 317 5.23 8.50 11.53
N THR A 318 5.22 7.19 11.31
CA THR A 318 4.01 6.37 11.26
C THR A 318 4.15 5.20 12.22
N VAL A 319 3.14 4.96 13.03
CA VAL A 319 3.02 3.77 13.87
C VAL A 319 2.14 2.73 13.16
N GLU A 320 2.59 1.51 13.13
CA GLU A 320 1.98 0.39 12.42
C GLU A 320 1.79 -0.80 13.38
N ASN A 321 0.83 -1.68 13.09
CA ASN A 321 0.75 -2.95 13.81
C ASN A 321 1.89 -3.89 13.36
N ILE A 322 1.98 -5.07 13.97
CA ILE A 322 3.02 -6.06 13.65
C ILE A 322 2.95 -6.59 12.20
N TRP A 323 1.87 -6.33 11.50
CA TRP A 323 1.64 -6.76 10.12
C TRP A 323 1.91 -5.66 9.09
N HIS A 324 2.55 -4.55 9.47
CA HIS A 324 2.74 -3.37 8.63
C HIS A 324 1.44 -2.73 8.11
N GLU A 325 0.38 -2.73 8.90
CA GLU A 325 -0.78 -1.88 8.65
C GLU A 325 -0.68 -0.61 9.50
N CYS A 326 -0.93 0.56 8.89
CA CYS A 326 -1.07 1.81 9.64
C CYS A 326 -2.27 1.73 10.60
N LEU A 327 -2.10 2.27 11.81
CA LEU A 327 -3.11 2.18 12.87
C LEU A 327 -4.21 3.21 12.68
N GLU A 328 -5.27 2.83 11.96
CA GLU A 328 -6.49 3.63 11.77
C GLU A 328 -6.24 5.15 11.62
N PRO A 329 -5.44 5.61 10.63
CA PRO A 329 -4.89 6.98 10.61
C PRO A 329 -5.95 8.09 10.48
N LEU A 330 -7.19 7.75 10.09
CA LEU A 330 -8.32 8.70 10.09
C LEU A 330 -8.99 8.86 11.46
N MET A 331 -8.69 7.95 12.41
CA MET A 331 -9.39 7.88 13.71
C MET A 331 -8.41 7.95 14.89
N ARG A 332 -7.11 7.75 14.64
CA ARG A 332 -6.06 7.76 15.65
C ARG A 332 -4.97 8.74 15.29
N HIS A 333 -4.37 9.32 16.29
CA HIS A 333 -3.13 10.07 16.16
C HIS A 333 -1.94 9.10 16.11
N SER A 334 -1.88 8.24 15.08
CA SER A 334 -0.85 7.21 14.89
C SER A 334 0.23 7.60 13.89
N SER A 335 0.16 8.80 13.35
CA SER A 335 1.14 9.34 12.41
C SER A 335 1.22 10.86 12.48
N VAL A 336 2.38 11.39 12.11
CA VAL A 336 2.63 12.84 12.07
C VAL A 336 3.55 13.19 10.92
N THR A 337 3.43 14.44 10.45
CA THR A 337 4.32 15.04 9.46
C THR A 337 4.98 16.29 10.04
N ASN A 338 5.96 16.83 9.33
CA ASN A 338 6.57 18.13 9.65
C ASN A 338 5.58 19.31 9.67
N ARG A 339 4.35 19.13 9.19
CA ARG A 339 3.30 20.18 9.21
C ARG A 339 2.49 20.17 10.49
N GLY A 340 2.42 19.02 11.17
CA GLY A 340 1.67 18.87 12.44
C GLY A 340 2.51 19.02 13.70
N ILE A 341 3.82 19.28 13.58
CA ILE A 341 4.76 19.33 14.72
C ILE A 341 5.59 20.60 14.66
N GLU A 342 5.57 21.35 15.75
CA GLU A 342 6.52 22.45 15.96
C GLU A 342 7.69 21.94 16.85
N PRO A 343 8.95 22.13 16.43
CA PRO A 343 10.10 21.84 17.26
C PRO A 343 10.09 22.69 18.54
N GLU A 344 10.64 22.15 19.60
CA GLU A 344 10.86 22.84 20.85
C GLU A 344 11.83 24.04 20.67
N ALA A 345 11.99 24.88 21.68
CA ALA A 345 12.83 26.09 21.63
C ALA A 345 14.30 25.82 21.27
N ASP A 346 14.79 24.63 21.51
CA ASP A 346 16.13 24.18 21.13
C ASP A 346 16.21 23.55 19.73
N GLY A 347 15.11 23.53 18.99
CA GLY A 347 15.01 22.93 17.67
C GLY A 347 14.80 21.41 17.66
N THR A 348 14.55 20.80 18.82
CA THR A 348 14.35 19.37 18.98
C THR A 348 12.88 18.99 18.82
N VAL A 349 12.61 17.87 18.19
CA VAL A 349 11.30 17.20 18.17
C VAL A 349 11.38 15.99 19.08
N ARG A 350 10.37 15.84 19.95
CA ARG A 350 10.16 14.65 20.78
C ARG A 350 8.82 14.02 20.45
N LEU A 351 8.84 12.76 20.06
CA LEU A 351 7.66 11.95 19.84
C LEU A 351 7.57 10.86 20.90
N ALA A 352 6.39 10.62 21.41
CA ALA A 352 6.11 9.61 22.44
C ALA A 352 5.14 8.56 21.87
N ILE A 353 5.60 7.36 21.61
CA ILE A 353 4.86 6.26 21.03
C ILE A 353 4.42 5.32 22.15
N GLY A 354 3.15 5.24 22.43
CA GLY A 354 2.63 4.47 23.54
C GLY A 354 1.11 4.35 23.56
N ALA A 355 0.60 3.54 24.50
CA ALA A 355 -0.82 3.33 24.67
C ALA A 355 -1.56 4.55 25.22
N HIS A 356 -0.85 5.44 25.91
CA HIS A 356 -1.39 6.62 26.58
C HIS A 356 -0.47 7.82 26.39
N ASP A 357 -1.03 9.02 26.43
CA ASP A 357 -0.27 10.26 26.49
C ASP A 357 0.27 10.47 27.92
N ASP A 358 1.56 10.26 28.09
CA ASP A 358 2.27 10.41 29.37
C ASP A 358 3.06 11.72 29.48
N GLY A 359 2.95 12.60 28.50
CA GLY A 359 3.59 13.91 28.44
C GLY A 359 5.11 13.87 28.15
N HIS A 360 5.62 12.78 27.61
CA HIS A 360 7.02 12.65 27.20
C HIS A 360 7.34 13.20 25.81
N GLY A 361 6.38 13.83 25.14
CA GLY A 361 6.53 14.41 23.80
C GLY A 361 5.18 14.49 23.08
N HIS A 362 5.23 14.73 21.77
CA HIS A 362 4.04 14.60 20.92
C HIS A 362 3.62 13.13 20.88
N TRP A 363 2.45 12.85 21.44
CA TRP A 363 1.98 11.47 21.55
C TRP A 363 1.53 10.89 20.22
N LEU A 364 1.97 9.67 19.94
CA LEU A 364 1.49 8.81 18.86
C LEU A 364 0.85 7.56 19.46
N ASP A 365 -0.44 7.40 19.18
CA ASP A 365 -1.31 6.38 19.77
C ASP A 365 -1.07 5.00 19.15
N THR A 366 -0.60 4.03 19.96
CA THR A 366 -0.49 2.62 19.54
C THR A 366 -1.83 1.88 19.58
N GLY A 367 -2.92 2.53 20.07
CA GLY A 367 -4.21 1.88 20.29
C GLY A 367 -4.15 0.74 21.31
N GLY A 368 -3.25 0.85 22.30
CA GLY A 368 -3.01 -0.16 23.33
C GLY A 368 -2.23 -1.39 22.83
N ARG A 369 -1.56 -1.29 21.67
CA ARG A 369 -0.63 -2.33 21.21
C ARG A 369 0.71 -2.15 21.89
N THR A 370 1.27 -3.26 22.32
CA THR A 370 2.59 -3.31 22.95
C THR A 370 3.71 -3.64 21.96
N ARG A 371 3.34 -4.11 20.76
CA ARG A 371 4.26 -4.47 19.69
C ARG A 371 3.76 -3.97 18.33
N GLY A 372 4.68 -3.45 17.52
CA GLY A 372 4.40 -3.00 16.18
C GLY A 372 5.59 -2.32 15.56
N PHE A 373 5.41 -1.75 14.38
CA PHE A 373 6.49 -1.06 13.67
C PHE A 373 6.37 0.46 13.76
N VAL A 374 7.51 1.11 13.64
CA VAL A 374 7.64 2.55 13.45
C VAL A 374 8.39 2.78 12.15
N THR A 375 7.80 3.55 11.26
CA THR A 375 8.42 3.95 9.99
C THR A 375 8.62 5.45 9.98
N VAL A 376 9.89 5.88 9.89
CA VAL A 376 10.26 7.28 9.71
C VAL A 376 10.69 7.49 8.26
N ARG A 377 10.22 8.57 7.64
CA ARG A 377 10.54 8.94 6.25
C ARG A 377 11.14 10.34 6.20
N TRP A 378 12.25 10.46 5.49
CA TRP A 378 12.95 11.72 5.22
C TRP A 378 13.01 11.93 3.72
N LEU A 379 12.18 12.83 3.19
CA LEU A 379 12.17 13.15 1.76
C LEU A 379 13.35 14.06 1.42
N ASP A 380 13.97 13.84 0.26
CA ASP A 380 15.07 14.65 -0.29
C ASP A 380 16.30 14.75 0.63
N ASN A 381 16.45 13.83 1.55
CA ASN A 381 17.56 13.84 2.50
C ASN A 381 18.51 12.66 2.24
N PRO A 382 19.75 12.92 1.82
CA PRO A 382 20.72 11.86 1.52
C PRO A 382 21.28 11.18 2.78
N GLN A 383 21.10 11.78 3.95
CA GLN A 383 21.61 11.26 5.24
C GLN A 383 20.52 11.31 6.30
N ALA A 384 20.33 10.18 6.98
CA ALA A 384 19.43 10.17 8.13
C ALA A 384 19.95 11.09 9.23
N PRO A 385 19.08 11.90 9.85
CA PRO A 385 19.45 12.58 11.08
C PRO A 385 19.71 11.56 12.20
N GLU A 386 20.46 11.96 13.18
CA GLU A 386 20.60 11.18 14.42
C GLU A 386 19.26 11.21 15.16
N VAL A 387 18.72 10.03 15.47
CA VAL A 387 17.50 9.86 16.27
C VAL A 387 17.88 9.12 17.55
N ASP A 388 17.73 9.79 18.68
CA ASP A 388 17.86 9.16 19.99
C ASP A 388 16.56 8.41 20.32
N VAL A 389 16.69 7.13 20.63
CA VAL A 389 15.57 6.23 20.90
C VAL A 389 15.66 5.72 22.32
N ARG A 390 14.61 5.92 23.12
CA ARG A 390 14.58 5.52 24.53
C ARG A 390 13.25 4.86 24.85
N VAL A 391 13.31 3.80 25.65
CA VAL A 391 12.15 3.27 26.35
C VAL A 391 12.04 3.96 27.70
N LEU A 392 10.92 4.57 27.96
CA LEU A 392 10.63 5.29 29.20
C LEU A 392 9.51 4.55 29.94
N ASP A 393 9.62 4.48 31.26
CA ASP A 393 8.53 4.00 32.09
C ASP A 393 7.46 5.09 32.19
N GLY A 394 6.20 4.71 31.97
CA GLY A 394 5.09 5.63 32.07
C GLY A 394 4.96 6.19 33.48
N LYS A 395 4.53 7.45 33.60
CA LYS A 395 4.16 8.00 34.90
C LYS A 395 2.90 7.28 35.36
N ALA A 396 2.93 6.68 36.54
CA ALA A 396 1.73 6.15 37.16
C ALA A 396 0.66 7.26 37.18
N ILE A 397 -0.42 7.05 36.45
CA ILE A 397 -1.58 7.95 36.41
C ILE A 397 -2.36 7.80 37.73
#